data_347a61a50fa039cc7296367257d2b6e7
#
_entry.id   347a61a50fa039cc7296367257d2b6e7
#
_cell.length_a   1.000
_cell.length_b   1.000
_cell.length_c   1.000
_cell.angle_alpha   90.00
_cell.angle_beta   90.00
_cell.angle_gamma   90.00
#
_symmetry.space_group_name_H-M   'P 1'
#
loop_
_entity.id
_entity.type
_entity.pdbx_description
1 polymer ?
#
loop_
_entity_poly.entity_id
_entity_poly.type
_entity_poly.pdbx_seq_one_letter_code
_entity_poly.pdbx_strand_id
1 'polypeptide(L)'
;RHLTLPIFGHRIPIISDEAVDPAFGSGAVMICTFGDKQDVFWWKQHRLELRKAIDRQGRMTPVAGKYEGKKSGECREAILSDMKALGILRRQEPLEQRVGTCWRCKTPIEIMSERQWFVKIVPDEIMKAAREVKWTPGHMFLRMENWIGQMEWDWCISRQRIFATPIPVWFCRECGTMILPEEKDLPLDPTTTKPGHPCNKCGSTEVVGEEDVLDTWMDSSISVLNVTGWDGTRAPPLFPAQIRPQGHDIIRTWAFYTILRAVALTGKRPWDEILVNGMVLGEDGFKMSKSRGNIISPEEIVEQYGSD
;
A
#
# COMPACT_ATOMS: atom_id res chain seq x y z
N ARG A 1 -17.82 -19.47 23.89
CA ARG A 1 -17.36 -19.02 25.23
C ARG A 1 -16.80 -17.61 25.11
N HIS A 2 -16.70 -16.87 26.24
CA HIS A 2 -16.14 -15.52 26.28
C HIS A 2 -15.15 -15.38 27.41
N LEU A 3 -14.18 -14.48 27.21
CA LEU A 3 -13.25 -14.01 28.25
C LEU A 3 -13.51 -12.52 28.51
N THR A 4 -13.15 -12.06 29.69
CA THR A 4 -13.12 -10.64 30.03
C THR A 4 -11.67 -10.18 30.05
N LEU A 5 -11.33 -9.19 29.23
CA LEU A 5 -9.99 -8.61 29.23
C LEU A 5 -9.75 -7.88 30.55
N PRO A 6 -8.66 -8.19 31.25
CA PRO A 6 -8.28 -7.42 32.44
C PRO A 6 -8.04 -5.96 32.08
N ILE A 7 -8.17 -5.06 33.03
CA ILE A 7 -8.01 -3.61 32.90
C ILE A 7 -9.15 -2.95 32.09
N PHE A 8 -9.48 -3.47 30.88
CA PHE A 8 -10.44 -2.87 29.97
C PHE A 8 -11.88 -3.36 30.16
N GLY A 9 -12.08 -4.52 30.80
CA GLY A 9 -13.41 -5.09 31.05
C GLY A 9 -14.16 -5.58 29.80
N HIS A 10 -13.54 -5.53 28.62
CA HIS A 10 -14.19 -5.97 27.39
C HIS A 10 -14.40 -7.49 27.38
N ARG A 11 -15.60 -7.90 26.98
CA ARG A 11 -15.90 -9.31 26.71
C ARG A 11 -15.48 -9.64 25.28
N ILE A 12 -14.62 -10.64 25.13
CA ILE A 12 -14.12 -11.12 23.83
C ILE A 12 -14.50 -12.58 23.63
N PRO A 13 -14.82 -13.02 22.39
CA PRO A 13 -15.13 -14.42 22.11
C PRO A 13 -13.85 -15.27 22.15
N ILE A 14 -14.01 -16.54 22.55
CA ILE A 14 -13.03 -17.59 22.33
C ILE A 14 -13.46 -18.32 21.07
N ILE A 15 -12.61 -18.31 20.07
CA ILE A 15 -12.82 -19.01 18.80
C ILE A 15 -11.78 -20.13 18.66
N SER A 16 -12.09 -21.15 17.87
CA SER A 16 -11.17 -22.22 17.51
C SER A 16 -10.75 -22.02 16.06
N ASP A 17 -9.47 -22.17 15.78
CA ASP A 17 -8.93 -22.04 14.42
C ASP A 17 -7.78 -23.03 14.21
N GLU A 18 -7.74 -23.65 13.03
CA GLU A 18 -6.74 -24.68 12.70
C GLU A 18 -5.32 -24.12 12.52
N ALA A 19 -5.20 -22.81 12.25
CA ALA A 19 -3.91 -22.14 12.12
C ALA A 19 -3.22 -21.87 13.48
N VAL A 20 -3.89 -22.14 14.59
CA VAL A 20 -3.29 -22.01 15.93
C VAL A 20 -2.51 -23.27 16.26
N ASP A 21 -1.19 -23.11 16.46
CA ASP A 21 -0.35 -24.20 16.97
C ASP A 21 -0.57 -24.42 18.47
N PRO A 22 -1.17 -25.54 18.90
CA PRO A 22 -1.41 -25.81 20.31
C PRO A 22 -0.12 -26.02 21.11
N ALA A 23 1.00 -26.30 20.48
CA ALA A 23 2.30 -26.47 21.12
C ALA A 23 3.03 -25.12 21.34
N PHE A 24 2.57 -24.05 20.71
CA PHE A 24 3.17 -22.73 20.86
C PHE A 24 2.63 -22.02 22.11
N GLY A 25 3.52 -21.74 23.05
CA GLY A 25 3.19 -21.05 24.30
C GLY A 25 2.15 -21.80 25.15
N SER A 26 0.96 -21.20 25.31
CA SER A 26 -0.17 -21.82 26.03
C SER A 26 -1.19 -22.48 25.08
N GLY A 27 -0.97 -22.45 23.79
CA GLY A 27 -1.95 -22.85 22.78
C GLY A 27 -3.12 -21.86 22.63
N ALA A 28 -3.04 -20.70 23.31
CA ALA A 28 -4.03 -19.63 23.18
C ALA A 28 -3.38 -18.37 22.61
N VAL A 29 -3.89 -17.88 21.50
CA VAL A 29 -3.41 -16.68 20.81
C VAL A 29 -4.42 -15.56 21.03
N MET A 30 -3.95 -14.37 21.36
CA MET A 30 -4.79 -13.18 21.42
C MET A 30 -4.68 -12.44 20.11
N ILE A 31 -5.81 -12.30 19.41
CA ILE A 31 -5.92 -11.46 18.22
C ILE A 31 -6.12 -10.03 18.69
N CYS A 32 -5.12 -9.20 18.49
CA CYS A 32 -5.18 -7.76 18.79
C CYS A 32 -5.52 -6.98 17.54
N THR A 33 -5.58 -5.67 17.65
CA THR A 33 -5.56 -4.80 16.48
C THR A 33 -4.27 -5.04 15.69
N PHE A 34 -4.33 -5.91 14.72
CA PHE A 34 -3.36 -6.19 13.66
C PHE A 34 -1.88 -6.05 14.06
N GLY A 35 -1.41 -6.94 14.94
CA GLY A 35 0.03 -7.05 15.21
C GLY A 35 0.79 -7.59 14.01
N ASP A 36 0.13 -8.42 13.20
CA ASP A 36 0.69 -9.02 11.99
C ASP A 36 -0.39 -9.31 10.92
N LYS A 37 0.02 -9.95 9.82
CA LYS A 37 -0.90 -10.35 8.74
C LYS A 37 -1.89 -11.43 9.16
N GLN A 38 -1.52 -12.31 10.08
CA GLN A 38 -2.37 -13.38 10.55
C GLN A 38 -3.56 -12.84 11.34
N ASP A 39 -3.36 -11.80 12.15
CA ASP A 39 -4.44 -11.09 12.84
C ASP A 39 -5.46 -10.52 11.86
N VAL A 40 -5.00 -9.92 10.75
CA VAL A 40 -5.88 -9.40 9.69
C VAL A 40 -6.68 -10.51 9.00
N PHE A 41 -6.05 -11.66 8.77
CA PHE A 41 -6.71 -12.82 8.19
C PHE A 41 -7.82 -13.32 9.10
N TRP A 42 -7.55 -13.57 10.38
CA TRP A 42 -8.55 -14.01 11.36
C TRP A 42 -9.67 -13.00 11.57
N TRP A 43 -9.33 -11.70 11.60
CA TRP A 43 -10.34 -10.64 11.67
C TRP A 43 -11.34 -10.73 10.53
N LYS A 44 -10.89 -10.91 9.30
CA LYS A 44 -11.75 -11.06 8.12
C LYS A 44 -12.54 -12.36 8.16
N GLN A 45 -11.87 -13.48 8.41
CA GLN A 45 -12.46 -14.82 8.40
C GLN A 45 -13.57 -14.95 9.45
N HIS A 46 -13.32 -14.51 10.65
CA HIS A 46 -14.25 -14.62 11.77
C HIS A 46 -15.15 -13.37 11.95
N ARG A 47 -15.03 -12.37 11.08
CA ARG A 47 -15.81 -11.12 11.13
C ARG A 47 -15.77 -10.46 12.49
N LEU A 48 -14.59 -10.35 13.07
CA LEU A 48 -14.40 -9.81 14.40
C LEU A 48 -14.67 -8.31 14.44
N GLU A 49 -15.06 -7.81 15.61
CA GLU A 49 -15.23 -6.38 15.82
C GLU A 49 -13.87 -5.66 15.73
N LEU A 50 -13.84 -4.58 14.94
CA LEU A 50 -12.65 -3.74 14.84
C LEU A 50 -12.67 -2.66 15.93
N ARG A 51 -11.63 -2.65 16.77
CA ARG A 51 -11.40 -1.63 17.79
C ARG A 51 -10.13 -0.86 17.45
N LYS A 52 -10.29 0.32 16.85
CA LYS A 52 -9.15 1.18 16.50
C LYS A 52 -8.53 1.77 17.77
N ALA A 53 -7.47 1.17 18.27
CA ALA A 53 -6.79 1.61 19.48
C ALA A 53 -5.71 2.68 19.23
N ILE A 54 -5.27 2.87 17.98
CA ILE A 54 -4.21 3.81 17.58
C ILE A 54 -4.75 4.74 16.50
N ASP A 55 -4.48 6.03 16.64
CA ASP A 55 -4.76 7.06 15.64
C ASP A 55 -3.60 7.21 14.61
N ARG A 56 -3.80 8.10 13.61
CA ARG A 56 -2.81 8.37 12.57
C ARG A 56 -1.50 8.99 13.10
N GLN A 57 -1.49 9.53 14.31
CA GLN A 57 -0.32 10.09 15.00
C GLN A 57 0.39 9.05 15.87
N GLY A 58 -0.07 7.79 15.88
CA GLY A 58 0.48 6.72 16.71
C GLY A 58 0.15 6.85 18.19
N ARG A 59 -0.94 7.56 18.52
CA ARG A 59 -1.42 7.74 19.90
C ARG A 59 -2.64 6.89 20.16
N MET A 60 -2.80 6.48 21.42
CA MET A 60 -3.96 5.73 21.84
C MET A 60 -5.23 6.56 21.72
N THR A 61 -6.27 5.96 21.12
CA THR A 61 -7.61 6.55 20.99
C THR A 61 -8.41 6.41 22.28
N PRO A 62 -9.61 7.02 22.41
CA PRO A 62 -10.48 6.87 23.57
C PRO A 62 -10.83 5.42 23.93
N VAL A 63 -10.75 4.48 22.97
CA VAL A 63 -10.95 3.03 23.21
C VAL A 63 -9.95 2.48 24.26
N ALA A 64 -8.78 3.10 24.38
CA ALA A 64 -7.77 2.74 25.35
C ALA A 64 -8.05 3.27 26.78
N GLY A 65 -9.16 3.98 27.00
CA GLY A 65 -9.58 4.50 28.31
C GLY A 65 -8.50 5.39 28.95
N LYS A 66 -8.05 5.07 30.14
CA LYS A 66 -7.05 5.87 30.89
C LYS A 66 -5.69 6.01 30.19
N TYR A 67 -5.44 5.28 29.13
CA TYR A 67 -4.21 5.37 28.33
C TYR A 67 -4.35 6.23 27.08
N GLU A 68 -5.50 6.87 26.88
CA GLU A 68 -5.75 7.79 25.76
C GLU A 68 -4.62 8.83 25.61
N GLY A 69 -4.26 9.13 24.37
CA GLY A 69 -3.22 10.11 24.03
C GLY A 69 -1.77 9.64 24.18
N LYS A 70 -1.51 8.52 24.87
CA LYS A 70 -0.16 7.95 25.01
C LYS A 70 0.31 7.34 23.69
N LYS A 71 1.61 7.39 23.44
CA LYS A 71 2.24 6.60 22.37
C LYS A 71 2.23 5.12 22.71
N SER A 72 2.31 4.23 21.72
CA SER A 72 2.23 2.77 21.92
C SER A 72 3.27 2.25 22.92
N GLY A 73 4.51 2.74 22.90
CA GLY A 73 5.54 2.40 23.89
C GLY A 73 5.20 2.82 25.30
N GLU A 74 4.79 4.07 25.50
CA GLU A 74 4.37 4.61 26.79
C GLU A 74 3.14 3.87 27.33
N CYS A 75 2.20 3.52 26.46
CA CYS A 75 1.02 2.74 26.82
C CYS A 75 1.39 1.34 27.30
N ARG A 76 2.32 0.67 26.62
CA ARG A 76 2.81 -0.66 27.00
C ARG A 76 3.42 -0.64 28.41
N GLU A 77 4.28 0.31 28.71
CA GLU A 77 4.89 0.45 30.03
C GLU A 77 3.84 0.72 31.12
N ALA A 78 2.88 1.60 30.84
CA ALA A 78 1.80 1.92 31.77
C ALA A 78 0.90 0.70 32.06
N ILE A 79 0.51 -0.06 31.01
CA ILE A 79 -0.28 -1.29 31.18
C ILE A 79 0.49 -2.34 31.99
N LEU A 80 1.76 -2.54 31.71
CA LEU A 80 2.59 -3.48 32.48
C LEU A 80 2.69 -3.09 33.96
N SER A 81 2.84 -1.80 34.25
CA SER A 81 2.83 -1.27 35.61
C SER A 81 1.51 -1.57 36.33
N ASP A 82 0.39 -1.31 35.66
CA ASP A 82 -0.94 -1.56 36.21
C ASP A 82 -1.20 -3.06 36.41
N MET A 83 -0.77 -3.91 35.51
CA MET A 83 -0.89 -5.36 35.62
C MET A 83 -0.07 -5.89 36.82
N LYS A 84 1.11 -5.33 37.08
CA LYS A 84 1.92 -5.62 38.28
C LYS A 84 1.17 -5.21 39.54
N ALA A 85 0.65 -3.98 39.57
CA ALA A 85 -0.09 -3.44 40.74
C ALA A 85 -1.34 -4.28 41.06
N LEU A 86 -2.02 -4.80 40.03
CA LEU A 86 -3.19 -5.66 40.18
C LEU A 86 -2.85 -7.14 40.50
N GLY A 87 -1.58 -7.50 40.51
CA GLY A 87 -1.12 -8.88 40.78
C GLY A 87 -1.49 -9.89 39.67
N ILE A 88 -1.83 -9.40 38.45
CA ILE A 88 -2.26 -10.26 37.35
C ILE A 88 -1.11 -10.56 36.38
N LEU A 89 0.01 -9.85 36.45
CA LEU A 89 1.19 -10.14 35.64
C LEU A 89 1.93 -11.36 36.22
N ARG A 90 1.91 -12.47 35.51
CA ARG A 90 2.52 -13.75 35.93
C ARG A 90 4.00 -13.84 35.58
N ARG A 91 4.36 -13.41 34.36
CA ARG A 91 5.73 -13.54 33.84
C ARG A 91 5.98 -12.45 32.80
N GLN A 92 7.19 -11.95 32.79
CA GLN A 92 7.68 -11.02 31.76
C GLN A 92 9.09 -11.44 31.38
N GLU A 93 9.31 -11.62 30.07
CA GLU A 93 10.59 -12.01 29.51
C GLU A 93 10.94 -11.12 28.33
N PRO A 94 12.24 -10.81 28.14
CA PRO A 94 12.70 -10.17 26.92
C PRO A 94 12.52 -11.12 25.73
N LEU A 95 12.02 -10.60 24.63
CA LEU A 95 11.87 -11.33 23.37
C LEU A 95 12.55 -10.52 22.26
N GLU A 96 13.45 -11.18 21.53
CA GLU A 96 13.97 -10.63 20.28
C GLU A 96 13.07 -11.03 19.13
N GLN A 97 12.57 -10.04 18.39
CA GLN A 97 11.76 -10.26 17.21
C GLN A 97 12.14 -9.32 16.06
N ARG A 98 11.96 -9.78 14.84
CA ARG A 98 12.12 -8.94 13.65
C ARG A 98 10.84 -8.15 13.43
N VAL A 99 10.94 -6.82 13.45
CA VAL A 99 9.82 -5.93 13.19
C VAL A 99 10.02 -5.18 11.89
N GLY A 100 8.93 -4.93 11.16
CA GLY A 100 8.94 -4.04 10.02
C GLY A 100 9.28 -2.62 10.46
N THR A 101 10.17 -1.96 9.73
CA THR A 101 10.53 -0.56 9.99
C THR A 101 10.34 0.31 8.75
N CYS A 102 10.07 1.58 8.95
CA CYS A 102 10.08 2.56 7.88
C CYS A 102 11.45 2.56 7.18
N TRP A 103 11.46 2.36 5.87
CA TRP A 103 12.71 2.30 5.09
C TRP A 103 13.54 3.60 5.18
N ARG A 104 12.88 4.73 5.45
CA ARG A 104 13.53 6.05 5.55
C ARG A 104 14.02 6.38 6.95
N CYS A 105 13.13 6.38 7.97
CA CYS A 105 13.47 6.81 9.33
C CYS A 105 13.75 5.65 10.30
N LYS A 106 13.61 4.39 9.85
CA LYS A 106 13.85 3.18 10.64
C LYS A 106 12.94 3.00 11.87
N THR A 107 11.93 3.84 12.01
CA THR A 107 10.92 3.69 13.08
C THR A 107 10.10 2.42 12.83
N PRO A 108 9.82 1.60 13.85
CA PRO A 108 8.87 0.49 13.75
C PRO A 108 7.52 0.95 13.20
N ILE A 109 6.94 0.15 12.30
CA ILE A 109 5.63 0.44 11.72
C ILE A 109 4.53 -0.21 12.52
N GLU A 110 3.36 0.43 12.53
CA GLU A 110 2.12 -0.09 13.08
C GLU A 110 1.15 -0.40 11.95
N ILE A 111 0.35 -1.46 12.08
CA ILE A 111 -0.69 -1.79 11.11
C ILE A 111 -1.99 -1.11 11.54
N MET A 112 -2.58 -0.35 10.63
CA MET A 112 -3.80 0.41 10.90
C MET A 112 -4.88 0.05 9.88
N SER A 113 -6.14 0.11 10.33
CA SER A 113 -7.31 0.01 9.44
C SER A 113 -7.75 1.40 9.03
N GLU A 114 -7.58 1.73 7.75
CA GLU A 114 -7.99 2.99 7.15
C GLU A 114 -8.76 2.76 5.86
N ARG A 115 -9.67 3.68 5.52
CA ARG A 115 -10.30 3.68 4.19
C ARG A 115 -9.26 4.09 3.18
N GLN A 116 -9.13 3.30 2.12
CA GLN A 116 -8.19 3.54 1.04
C GLN A 116 -8.85 3.23 -0.30
N TRP A 117 -8.32 3.84 -1.36
CA TRP A 117 -8.70 3.52 -2.72
C TRP A 117 -7.85 2.38 -3.25
N PHE A 118 -8.50 1.43 -3.92
CA PHE A 118 -7.82 0.26 -4.49
C PHE A 118 -8.21 0.10 -5.95
N VAL A 119 -7.23 -0.25 -6.78
CA VAL A 119 -7.46 -0.82 -8.11
C VAL A 119 -7.48 -2.33 -7.98
N LYS A 120 -8.57 -2.94 -8.41
CA LYS A 120 -8.71 -4.39 -8.44
C LYS A 120 -7.70 -4.98 -9.42
N ILE A 121 -6.98 -6.00 -8.96
CA ILE A 121 -6.01 -6.73 -9.76
C ILE A 121 -6.68 -7.99 -10.30
N VAL A 122 -6.50 -8.23 -11.61
CA VAL A 122 -6.93 -9.47 -12.29
C VAL A 122 -5.66 -10.21 -12.73
N PRO A 123 -5.11 -11.10 -11.86
CA PRO A 123 -3.79 -11.69 -12.06
C PRO A 123 -3.63 -12.43 -13.38
N ASP A 124 -4.64 -13.18 -13.81
CA ASP A 124 -4.60 -14.00 -15.02
C ASP A 124 -4.45 -13.15 -16.30
N GLU A 125 -5.18 -12.03 -16.39
CA GLU A 125 -5.11 -11.13 -17.54
C GLU A 125 -3.74 -10.45 -17.63
N ILE A 126 -3.23 -10.00 -16.47
CA ILE A 126 -1.91 -9.36 -16.37
C ILE A 126 -0.81 -10.38 -16.72
N MET A 127 -0.90 -11.59 -16.17
CA MET A 127 0.05 -12.68 -16.45
C MET A 127 0.07 -13.04 -17.92
N LYS A 128 -1.10 -13.14 -18.56
CA LYS A 128 -1.21 -13.39 -20.00
C LYS A 128 -0.47 -12.32 -20.79
N ALA A 129 -0.78 -11.04 -20.55
CA ALA A 129 -0.14 -9.93 -21.23
C ALA A 129 1.38 -9.88 -20.97
N ALA A 130 1.82 -10.15 -19.74
CA ALA A 130 3.24 -10.18 -19.37
C ALA A 130 4.02 -11.29 -20.10
N ARG A 131 3.38 -12.44 -20.38
CA ARG A 131 3.97 -13.53 -21.16
C ARG A 131 4.07 -13.23 -22.66
N GLU A 132 3.20 -12.37 -23.17
CA GLU A 132 3.24 -11.91 -24.56
C GLU A 132 4.35 -10.90 -24.85
N VAL A 133 4.93 -10.29 -23.80
CA VAL A 133 6.09 -9.39 -23.91
C VAL A 133 7.37 -10.23 -23.99
N LYS A 134 8.25 -9.91 -24.93
CA LYS A 134 9.60 -10.48 -24.97
C LYS A 134 10.46 -9.85 -23.87
N TRP A 135 10.98 -10.69 -22.96
CA TRP A 135 11.87 -10.25 -21.88
C TRP A 135 13.33 -10.47 -22.24
N THR A 136 14.14 -9.43 -22.15
CA THR A 136 15.58 -9.49 -22.39
C THR A 136 16.32 -8.94 -21.17
N PRO A 137 17.11 -9.78 -20.44
CA PRO A 137 17.23 -11.22 -20.60
C PRO A 137 15.99 -11.98 -20.10
N GLY A 138 15.70 -13.13 -20.71
CA GLY A 138 14.45 -13.91 -20.49
C GLY A 138 14.17 -14.30 -19.03
N HIS A 139 15.21 -14.55 -18.23
CA HIS A 139 15.06 -14.91 -16.80
C HIS A 139 14.44 -13.79 -15.94
N MET A 140 14.43 -12.56 -16.40
CA MET A 140 13.82 -11.44 -15.68
C MET A 140 12.30 -11.53 -15.62
N PHE A 141 11.67 -12.27 -16.53
CA PHE A 141 10.23 -12.59 -16.45
C PHE A 141 9.87 -13.30 -15.13
N LEU A 142 10.74 -14.13 -14.59
CA LEU A 142 10.49 -14.85 -13.34
C LEU A 142 10.20 -13.90 -12.16
N ARG A 143 10.76 -12.69 -12.17
CA ARG A 143 10.47 -11.68 -11.15
C ARG A 143 9.04 -11.14 -11.26
N MET A 144 8.52 -10.99 -12.47
CA MET A 144 7.14 -10.61 -12.72
C MET A 144 6.18 -11.74 -12.34
N GLU A 145 6.47 -12.96 -12.78
CA GLU A 145 5.68 -14.15 -12.49
C GLU A 145 5.55 -14.39 -10.99
N ASN A 146 6.66 -14.38 -10.25
CA ASN A 146 6.66 -14.53 -8.80
C ASN A 146 5.90 -13.39 -8.10
N TRP A 147 6.01 -12.17 -8.62
CA TRP A 147 5.28 -11.02 -8.06
C TRP A 147 3.78 -11.19 -8.19
N ILE A 148 3.29 -11.52 -9.38
CA ILE A 148 1.86 -11.73 -9.63
C ILE A 148 1.35 -12.92 -8.82
N GLY A 149 2.10 -14.04 -8.79
CA GLY A 149 1.70 -15.25 -8.07
C GLY A 149 1.65 -15.12 -6.54
N GLN A 150 2.35 -14.15 -5.98
CA GLN A 150 2.39 -13.88 -4.53
C GLN A 150 1.52 -12.70 -4.10
N MET A 151 0.74 -12.12 -5.01
CA MET A 151 -0.12 -10.99 -4.68
C MET A 151 -1.32 -11.43 -3.86
N GLU A 152 -1.43 -10.91 -2.65
CA GLU A 152 -2.53 -11.16 -1.71
C GLU A 152 -3.54 -10.00 -1.65
N TRP A 153 -3.18 -8.84 -2.23
CA TRP A 153 -3.91 -7.58 -2.07
C TRP A 153 -4.05 -6.85 -3.40
N ASP A 154 -5.17 -6.15 -3.54
CA ASP A 154 -5.35 -5.18 -4.62
C ASP A 154 -4.38 -3.99 -4.48
N TRP A 155 -4.15 -3.25 -5.56
CA TRP A 155 -3.25 -2.10 -5.53
C TRP A 155 -3.89 -0.93 -4.80
N CYS A 156 -3.38 -0.60 -3.61
CA CYS A 156 -3.74 0.61 -2.89
C CYS A 156 -3.16 1.83 -3.61
N ILE A 157 -4.04 2.68 -4.15
CA ILE A 157 -3.67 3.83 -4.96
C ILE A 157 -3.75 5.17 -4.23
N SER A 158 -4.37 5.23 -3.07
CA SER A 158 -4.48 6.47 -2.29
C SER A 158 -3.24 6.73 -1.42
N ARG A 159 -2.87 7.99 -1.29
CA ARG A 159 -1.75 8.46 -0.48
C ARG A 159 -2.15 9.71 0.30
N GLN A 160 -1.75 9.76 1.56
CA GLN A 160 -1.90 10.91 2.46
C GLN A 160 -0.67 11.81 2.32
N ARG A 161 -0.59 12.53 1.20
CA ARG A 161 0.53 13.43 0.85
C ARG A 161 0.00 14.74 0.29
N ILE A 162 0.79 15.79 0.38
CA ILE A 162 0.43 17.12 -0.17
C ILE A 162 0.58 17.13 -1.69
N PHE A 163 1.55 16.41 -2.24
CA PHE A 163 1.89 16.43 -3.65
C PHE A 163 1.65 15.08 -4.32
N ALA A 164 0.73 15.05 -5.22
CA ALA A 164 0.47 14.08 -6.30
C ALA A 164 -0.83 14.47 -7.02
N THR A 165 -1.27 13.68 -8.01
CA THR A 165 -2.55 13.88 -8.70
C THR A 165 -3.70 13.66 -7.73
N PRO A 166 -4.62 14.66 -7.54
CA PRO A 166 -5.79 14.50 -6.68
C PRO A 166 -6.71 13.38 -7.16
N ILE A 167 -7.41 12.73 -6.24
CA ILE A 167 -8.50 11.80 -6.56
C ILE A 167 -9.77 12.61 -6.73
N PRO A 168 -10.33 12.76 -7.94
CA PRO A 168 -11.36 13.74 -8.25
C PRO A 168 -12.76 13.26 -7.80
N VAL A 169 -12.98 13.15 -6.49
CA VAL A 169 -14.20 12.61 -5.91
C VAL A 169 -14.67 13.46 -4.74
N TRP A 170 -15.98 13.61 -4.59
CA TRP A 170 -16.60 14.22 -3.41
C TRP A 170 -17.48 13.21 -2.70
N PHE A 171 -17.73 13.48 -1.43
CA PHE A 171 -18.72 12.75 -0.62
C PHE A 171 -19.77 13.71 -0.10
N CYS A 172 -21.04 13.32 -0.24
CA CYS A 172 -22.16 14.06 0.35
C CYS A 172 -22.06 14.02 1.87
N ARG A 173 -22.12 15.18 2.54
CA ARG A 173 -22.09 15.26 4.01
C ARG A 173 -23.31 14.65 4.67
N GLU A 174 -24.46 14.72 4.01
CA GLU A 174 -25.75 14.25 4.56
C GLU A 174 -25.92 12.73 4.47
N CYS A 175 -25.56 12.12 3.33
CA CYS A 175 -25.84 10.71 3.09
C CYS A 175 -24.62 9.85 2.77
N GLY A 176 -23.41 10.42 2.76
CA GLY A 176 -22.16 9.72 2.48
C GLY A 176 -21.99 9.22 1.05
N THR A 177 -22.93 9.54 0.13
CA THR A 177 -22.86 9.09 -1.25
C THR A 177 -21.69 9.75 -1.95
N MET A 178 -20.93 8.94 -2.70
CA MET A 178 -19.84 9.38 -3.56
C MET A 178 -20.39 10.10 -4.79
N ILE A 179 -19.78 11.22 -5.14
CA ILE A 179 -20.10 12.05 -6.30
C ILE A 179 -18.86 12.11 -7.19
N LEU A 180 -19.03 11.74 -8.46
CA LEU A 180 -17.97 11.78 -9.46
C LEU A 180 -18.10 13.04 -10.32
N PRO A 181 -17.00 13.61 -10.83
CA PRO A 181 -17.04 14.67 -11.83
C PRO A 181 -17.55 14.13 -13.17
N GLU A 182 -17.99 15.03 -14.04
CA GLU A 182 -18.11 14.72 -15.44
C GLU A 182 -16.72 14.76 -16.10
N GLU A 183 -16.51 13.96 -17.16
CA GLU A 183 -15.21 13.87 -17.83
C GLU A 183 -14.70 15.23 -18.34
N LYS A 184 -15.61 16.09 -18.80
CA LYS A 184 -15.30 17.46 -19.26
C LYS A 184 -14.73 18.37 -18.18
N ASP A 185 -14.95 18.06 -16.89
CA ASP A 185 -14.53 18.87 -15.75
C ASP A 185 -13.11 18.48 -15.26
N LEU A 186 -12.54 17.41 -15.82
CA LEU A 186 -11.19 16.95 -15.50
C LEU A 186 -10.11 17.72 -16.29
N PRO A 187 -8.94 17.96 -15.72
CA PRO A 187 -8.51 17.61 -14.36
C PRO A 187 -9.02 18.61 -13.30
N LEU A 188 -9.28 18.13 -12.08
CA LEU A 188 -9.72 18.98 -10.98
C LEU A 188 -9.16 18.50 -9.61
N ASP A 189 -9.13 19.43 -8.66
CA ASP A 189 -8.87 19.15 -7.26
C ASP A 189 -10.19 19.30 -6.47
N PRO A 190 -10.73 18.20 -5.89
CA PRO A 190 -12.01 18.23 -5.21
C PRO A 190 -11.97 18.98 -3.87
N THR A 191 -10.80 19.25 -3.34
CA THR A 191 -10.64 20.06 -2.10
C THR A 191 -10.86 21.54 -2.33
N THR A 192 -10.64 22.00 -3.56
CA THR A 192 -10.75 23.41 -3.97
C THR A 192 -11.93 23.69 -4.88
N THR A 193 -12.51 22.66 -5.49
CA THR A 193 -13.64 22.76 -6.42
C THR A 193 -14.88 22.04 -5.87
N LYS A 194 -16.06 22.45 -6.30
CA LYS A 194 -17.33 21.77 -5.98
C LYS A 194 -17.86 21.03 -7.21
N PRO A 195 -18.64 19.93 -7.02
CA PRO A 195 -19.29 19.27 -8.15
C PRO A 195 -20.27 20.19 -8.84
N GLY A 196 -20.44 20.04 -10.17
CA GLY A 196 -21.37 20.83 -10.98
C GLY A 196 -22.87 20.51 -10.72
N HIS A 197 -23.17 19.51 -9.87
CA HIS A 197 -24.52 19.07 -9.57
C HIS A 197 -24.67 18.66 -8.09
N PRO A 198 -25.87 18.74 -7.52
CA PRO A 198 -26.13 18.27 -6.17
C PRO A 198 -26.06 16.74 -6.07
N CYS A 199 -26.05 16.21 -4.84
CA CYS A 199 -26.03 14.78 -4.59
C CYS A 199 -27.22 14.07 -5.24
N ASN A 200 -26.95 13.11 -6.10
CA ASN A 200 -27.97 12.36 -6.85
C ASN A 200 -28.90 11.52 -5.96
N LYS A 201 -28.49 11.25 -4.70
CA LYS A 201 -29.29 10.45 -3.76
C LYS A 201 -30.20 11.28 -2.87
N CYS A 202 -29.75 12.41 -2.36
CA CYS A 202 -30.53 13.19 -1.37
C CYS A 202 -30.73 14.66 -1.78
N GLY A 203 -30.19 15.12 -2.91
CA GLY A 203 -30.34 16.49 -3.40
C GLY A 203 -29.50 17.54 -2.65
N SER A 204 -28.71 17.16 -1.64
CA SER A 204 -27.87 18.07 -0.87
C SER A 204 -26.72 18.61 -1.73
N THR A 205 -26.35 19.89 -1.49
CA THR A 205 -25.18 20.55 -2.05
C THR A 205 -23.98 20.55 -1.10
N GLU A 206 -24.19 20.06 0.13
CA GLU A 206 -23.12 19.98 1.13
C GLU A 206 -22.24 18.76 0.87
N VAL A 207 -21.02 19.04 0.43
CA VAL A 207 -20.04 18.01 0.05
C VAL A 207 -18.70 18.24 0.71
N VAL A 208 -17.92 17.17 0.80
CA VAL A 208 -16.50 17.21 1.16
C VAL A 208 -15.70 16.53 0.05
N GLY A 209 -14.63 17.19 -0.41
CA GLY A 209 -13.70 16.62 -1.38
C GLY A 209 -12.82 15.54 -0.75
N GLU A 210 -12.39 14.57 -1.57
CA GLU A 210 -11.36 13.62 -1.19
C GLU A 210 -10.03 14.35 -0.97
N GLU A 211 -9.39 14.12 0.17
CA GLU A 211 -8.11 14.73 0.52
C GLU A 211 -6.92 13.87 0.11
N ASP A 212 -7.15 12.57 -0.08
CA ASP A 212 -6.12 11.65 -0.53
C ASP A 212 -5.76 11.93 -2.00
N VAL A 213 -4.50 11.71 -2.32
CA VAL A 213 -3.97 11.83 -3.68
C VAL A 213 -3.56 10.47 -4.23
N LEU A 214 -3.40 10.37 -5.55
CA LEU A 214 -3.00 9.13 -6.19
C LEU A 214 -1.54 8.76 -5.88
N ASP A 215 -1.26 7.47 -5.81
CA ASP A 215 0.10 6.94 -5.92
C ASP A 215 0.73 7.42 -7.23
N THR A 216 1.94 7.96 -7.16
CA THR A 216 2.67 8.47 -8.34
C THR A 216 2.93 7.39 -9.41
N TRP A 217 2.85 6.10 -9.06
CA TRP A 217 2.84 5.03 -10.06
C TRP A 217 1.58 5.03 -10.94
N MET A 218 0.51 5.67 -10.53
CA MET A 218 -0.66 5.92 -11.40
C MET A 218 -0.27 6.78 -12.60
N ASP A 219 0.48 7.87 -12.36
CA ASP A 219 0.97 8.74 -13.42
C ASP A 219 1.98 8.01 -14.31
N SER A 220 2.96 7.35 -13.70
CA SER A 220 4.00 6.62 -14.43
C SER A 220 3.45 5.45 -15.26
N SER A 221 2.42 4.78 -14.79
CA SER A 221 1.83 3.61 -15.45
C SER A 221 1.06 3.92 -16.73
N ILE A 222 0.66 5.18 -16.97
CA ILE A 222 -0.02 5.61 -18.19
C ILE A 222 0.96 6.09 -19.27
N SER A 223 2.25 6.22 -18.94
CA SER A 223 3.24 6.87 -19.80
C SER A 223 3.34 6.28 -21.20
N VAL A 224 3.23 4.95 -21.37
CA VAL A 224 3.26 4.31 -22.69
C VAL A 224 2.08 4.73 -23.56
N LEU A 225 0.89 4.80 -23.00
CA LEU A 225 -0.31 5.23 -23.72
C LEU A 225 -0.21 6.71 -24.13
N ASN A 226 0.27 7.55 -23.21
CA ASN A 226 0.46 8.97 -23.48
C ASN A 226 1.48 9.21 -24.59
N VAL A 227 2.65 8.57 -24.55
CA VAL A 227 3.71 8.72 -25.56
C VAL A 227 3.27 8.21 -26.93
N THR A 228 2.45 7.16 -26.98
CA THR A 228 1.93 6.62 -28.25
C THR A 228 0.70 7.34 -28.77
N GLY A 229 0.23 8.40 -28.09
CA GLY A 229 -0.87 9.26 -28.54
C GLY A 229 -2.27 8.69 -28.28
N TRP A 230 -2.49 8.04 -27.14
CA TRP A 230 -3.81 7.56 -26.74
C TRP A 230 -4.77 8.73 -26.46
N ASP A 231 -5.94 8.66 -27.09
CA ASP A 231 -6.99 9.68 -26.98
C ASP A 231 -8.12 9.31 -25.99
N GLY A 232 -7.94 8.23 -25.24
CA GLY A 232 -8.95 7.73 -24.30
C GLY A 232 -9.96 6.75 -24.89
N THR A 233 -10.07 6.62 -26.20
CA THR A 233 -11.14 5.84 -26.85
C THR A 233 -10.66 4.55 -27.52
N ARG A 234 -9.46 4.54 -28.07
CA ARG A 234 -8.90 3.39 -28.79
C ARG A 234 -7.38 3.31 -28.62
N ALA A 235 -6.85 2.09 -28.80
CA ALA A 235 -5.40 1.93 -28.84
C ALA A 235 -4.78 2.74 -29.99
N PRO A 236 -3.76 3.59 -29.72
CA PRO A 236 -3.15 4.43 -30.73
C PRO A 236 -2.37 3.62 -31.76
N PRO A 237 -2.10 4.18 -32.97
CA PRO A 237 -1.40 3.45 -34.04
C PRO A 237 -0.01 2.94 -33.68
N LEU A 238 0.68 3.62 -32.77
CA LEU A 238 2.03 3.25 -32.31
C LEU A 238 2.02 2.34 -31.06
N PHE A 239 0.85 1.84 -30.68
CA PHE A 239 0.69 0.96 -29.53
C PHE A 239 0.39 -0.49 -29.96
N PRO A 240 1.06 -1.50 -29.39
CA PRO A 240 2.08 -1.45 -28.32
C PRO A 240 3.38 -0.74 -28.77
N ALA A 241 4.09 -0.13 -27.82
CA ALA A 241 5.42 0.40 -28.11
C ALA A 241 6.40 -0.75 -28.37
N GLN A 242 7.43 -0.53 -29.21
CA GLN A 242 8.33 -1.62 -29.62
C GLN A 242 9.22 -2.10 -28.50
N ILE A 243 9.87 -1.18 -27.76
CA ILE A 243 10.84 -1.53 -26.74
C ILE A 243 10.70 -0.68 -25.49
N ARG A 244 10.93 -1.31 -24.34
CA ARG A 244 10.94 -0.68 -23.02
C ARG A 244 12.23 -0.98 -22.26
N PRO A 245 13.23 -0.09 -22.24
CA PRO A 245 14.37 -0.23 -21.34
C PRO A 245 14.02 0.17 -19.92
N GLN A 246 14.43 -0.63 -18.94
CA GLN A 246 14.29 -0.31 -17.51
C GLN A 246 15.21 -1.12 -16.62
N GLY A 247 15.40 -0.66 -15.37
CA GLY A 247 16.10 -1.43 -14.33
C GLY A 247 15.23 -2.56 -13.76
N HIS A 248 15.89 -3.57 -13.22
CA HIS A 248 15.23 -4.74 -12.63
C HIS A 248 14.47 -4.41 -11.33
N ASP A 249 14.81 -3.32 -10.66
CA ASP A 249 14.22 -2.89 -9.39
C ASP A 249 12.78 -2.36 -9.52
N ILE A 250 12.38 -1.95 -10.72
CA ILE A 250 11.03 -1.43 -11.01
C ILE A 250 10.13 -2.40 -11.80
N ILE A 251 10.52 -3.67 -11.90
CA ILE A 251 9.66 -4.71 -12.52
C ILE A 251 8.34 -4.86 -11.75
N ARG A 252 8.41 -4.88 -10.40
CA ARG A 252 7.24 -5.04 -9.53
C ARG A 252 6.37 -3.80 -9.39
N THR A 253 6.84 -2.66 -9.88
CA THR A 253 6.14 -1.38 -9.83
C THR A 253 5.85 -0.90 -11.24
N TRP A 254 6.77 -0.20 -11.89
CA TRP A 254 6.51 0.43 -13.17
C TRP A 254 6.06 -0.57 -14.26
N ALA A 255 6.77 -1.68 -14.47
CA ALA A 255 6.37 -2.65 -15.48
C ALA A 255 5.03 -3.28 -15.15
N PHE A 256 4.85 -3.74 -13.91
CA PHE A 256 3.60 -4.36 -13.46
C PHE A 256 2.40 -3.44 -13.60
N TYR A 257 2.48 -2.22 -13.05
CA TYR A 257 1.36 -1.26 -13.12
C TYR A 257 1.09 -0.77 -14.53
N THR A 258 2.11 -0.67 -15.40
CA THR A 258 1.89 -0.32 -16.80
C THR A 258 1.18 -1.44 -17.57
N ILE A 259 1.56 -2.71 -17.35
CA ILE A 259 0.86 -3.85 -17.96
C ILE A 259 -0.59 -3.89 -17.47
N LEU A 260 -0.84 -3.79 -16.17
CA LEU A 260 -2.18 -3.73 -15.58
C LEU A 260 -3.03 -2.64 -16.23
N ARG A 261 -2.51 -1.41 -16.32
CA ARG A 261 -3.24 -0.27 -16.89
C ARG A 261 -3.47 -0.41 -18.38
N ALA A 262 -2.47 -0.86 -19.14
CA ALA A 262 -2.59 -1.07 -20.57
C ALA A 262 -3.65 -2.14 -20.90
N VAL A 263 -3.64 -3.26 -20.18
CA VAL A 263 -4.64 -4.32 -20.34
C VAL A 263 -6.04 -3.81 -19.98
N ALA A 264 -6.19 -3.13 -18.85
CA ALA A 264 -7.49 -2.61 -18.41
C ALA A 264 -8.10 -1.59 -19.40
N LEU A 265 -7.27 -0.75 -20.04
CA LEU A 265 -7.71 0.33 -20.89
C LEU A 265 -7.80 -0.04 -22.38
N THR A 266 -6.98 -0.99 -22.84
CA THR A 266 -6.86 -1.32 -24.27
C THR A 266 -7.02 -2.81 -24.60
N GLY A 267 -7.01 -3.68 -23.60
CA GLY A 267 -7.00 -5.13 -23.78
C GLY A 267 -5.68 -5.69 -24.34
N LYS A 268 -4.61 -4.89 -24.40
CA LYS A 268 -3.34 -5.28 -25.05
C LYS A 268 -2.15 -5.08 -24.10
N ARG A 269 -1.05 -5.83 -24.37
CA ARG A 269 0.25 -5.59 -23.76
C ARG A 269 0.78 -4.19 -24.09
N PRO A 270 1.56 -3.53 -23.21
CA PRO A 270 2.07 -2.18 -23.48
C PRO A 270 3.26 -2.13 -24.42
N TRP A 271 4.06 -3.19 -24.51
CA TRP A 271 5.30 -3.25 -25.31
C TRP A 271 5.45 -4.60 -25.99
N ASP A 272 6.22 -4.63 -27.08
CA ASP A 272 6.64 -5.86 -27.71
C ASP A 272 7.81 -6.50 -26.95
N GLU A 273 8.77 -5.67 -26.52
CA GLU A 273 9.96 -6.12 -25.79
C GLU A 273 10.26 -5.22 -24.57
N ILE A 274 10.67 -5.83 -23.47
CA ILE A 274 11.23 -5.16 -22.30
C ILE A 274 12.71 -5.53 -22.16
N LEU A 275 13.58 -4.52 -22.19
CA LEU A 275 15.00 -4.68 -21.99
C LEU A 275 15.35 -4.31 -20.54
N VAL A 276 15.72 -5.32 -19.76
CA VAL A 276 16.02 -5.12 -18.34
C VAL A 276 17.53 -5.02 -18.16
N ASN A 277 18.00 -3.83 -17.85
CA ASN A 277 19.41 -3.58 -17.57
C ASN A 277 19.79 -3.91 -16.12
N GLY A 278 21.08 -4.10 -15.89
CA GLY A 278 21.67 -4.21 -14.56
C GLY A 278 21.58 -2.88 -13.79
N MET A 279 22.01 -2.93 -12.55
CA MET A 279 22.10 -1.75 -11.70
C MET A 279 23.55 -1.50 -11.34
N VAL A 280 24.02 -0.26 -11.55
CA VAL A 280 25.32 0.18 -11.05
C VAL A 280 25.18 0.38 -9.54
N LEU A 281 26.11 -0.22 -8.81
CA LEU A 281 26.18 -0.12 -7.35
C LEU A 281 27.26 0.89 -6.95
N GLY A 282 27.12 1.48 -5.78
CA GLY A 282 28.20 2.24 -5.18
C GLY A 282 29.38 1.33 -4.80
N GLU A 283 30.52 1.91 -4.43
CA GLU A 283 31.72 1.17 -3.99
C GLU A 283 31.44 0.26 -2.78
N ASP A 284 30.45 0.60 -1.98
CA ASP A 284 29.97 -0.18 -0.84
C ASP A 284 29.12 -1.42 -1.25
N GLY A 285 28.94 -1.68 -2.54
CA GLY A 285 28.15 -2.78 -3.09
C GLY A 285 26.63 -2.61 -2.95
N PHE A 286 26.15 -1.43 -2.52
CA PHE A 286 24.73 -1.16 -2.39
C PHE A 286 24.22 -0.24 -3.50
N LYS A 287 22.88 -0.25 -3.68
CA LYS A 287 22.22 0.69 -4.57
C LYS A 287 22.60 2.12 -4.21
N MET A 288 23.04 2.90 -5.21
CA MET A 288 23.37 4.30 -5.02
C MET A 288 22.16 5.11 -4.54
N SER A 289 22.38 5.96 -3.55
CA SER A 289 21.38 6.91 -3.06
C SER A 289 22.01 8.14 -2.42
N LYS A 290 21.36 9.30 -2.56
CA LYS A 290 21.80 10.55 -1.93
C LYS A 290 21.91 10.42 -0.41
N SER A 291 20.99 9.68 0.22
CA SER A 291 20.99 9.49 1.67
C SER A 291 22.12 8.60 2.19
N ARG A 292 22.75 7.78 1.34
CA ARG A 292 23.92 6.96 1.68
C ARG A 292 25.24 7.66 1.36
N GLY A 293 25.20 8.68 0.49
CA GLY A 293 26.42 9.35 0.03
C GLY A 293 27.33 8.49 -0.86
N ASN A 294 26.78 7.41 -1.45
CA ASN A 294 27.52 6.44 -2.27
C ASN A 294 27.25 6.60 -3.77
N ILE A 295 26.93 7.81 -4.21
CA ILE A 295 26.71 8.13 -5.61
C ILE A 295 28.06 8.30 -6.30
N ILE A 296 28.21 7.64 -7.44
CA ILE A 296 29.32 7.82 -8.38
C ILE A 296 28.79 8.68 -9.51
N SER A 297 29.43 9.83 -9.76
CA SER A 297 29.04 10.73 -10.85
C SER A 297 29.49 10.15 -12.20
N PRO A 298 28.61 10.10 -13.21
CA PRO A 298 29.04 9.74 -14.57
C PRO A 298 30.13 10.65 -15.12
N GLU A 299 30.15 11.94 -14.76
CA GLU A 299 31.18 12.90 -15.17
C GLU A 299 32.57 12.46 -14.68
N GLU A 300 32.69 12.07 -13.41
CA GLU A 300 33.95 11.59 -12.82
C GLU A 300 34.49 10.35 -13.56
N ILE A 301 33.58 9.44 -13.94
CA ILE A 301 33.92 8.24 -14.70
C ILE A 301 34.40 8.60 -16.11
N VAL A 302 33.71 9.52 -16.78
CA VAL A 302 34.07 9.98 -18.13
C VAL A 302 35.41 10.73 -18.11
N GLU A 303 35.68 11.55 -17.11
CA GLU A 303 36.98 12.25 -16.95
C GLU A 303 38.13 11.27 -16.73
N GLN A 304 37.91 10.19 -15.98
CA GLN A 304 38.94 9.22 -15.64
C GLN A 304 39.20 8.19 -16.75
N TYR A 305 38.16 7.72 -17.44
CA TYR A 305 38.22 6.57 -18.34
C TYR A 305 37.85 6.89 -19.78
N GLY A 306 37.33 8.09 -20.06
CA GLY A 306 36.78 8.47 -21.36
C GLY A 306 35.31 8.09 -21.48
N SER A 307 34.72 8.44 -22.63
CA SER A 307 33.28 8.22 -22.92
C SER A 307 33.01 6.88 -23.63
N ASP A 308 34.03 6.12 -23.98
CA ASP A 308 33.93 4.84 -24.68
C ASP A 308 33.81 3.66 -23.65
#